data_2d33061ff3c1bc77f3b2a5ce3332d5f8
#
_entry.id   2d33061ff3c1bc77f3b2a5ce3332d5f8
#
_cell.length_a   1.000
_cell.length_b   1.000
_cell.length_c   1.000
_cell.angle_alpha   90.00
_cell.angle_beta   90.00
_cell.angle_gamma   90.00
#
_symmetry.space_group_name_H-M   'P 1'
#
loop_
_entity.id
_entity.type
_entity.pdbx_description
1 polymer ?
#
loop_
_entity_poly.entity_id
_entity_poly.type
_entity_poly.pdbx_seq_one_letter_code
_entity_poly.pdbx_strand_id
1 'polypeptide(L)'
;MGAVGLNAATKQASSANDRMEVASAGWARWTPVNAVGIAAYTVGGPVLTWANKGRLAAQSGVGRATMAKNAVTLVALAATGYSRVLGQRLMDHEKVPVEDGTTPVADTPPDVKKIQQQLKVLQYAIPAHVGALIAISAVMGEQQRTAQVARGVVRRLLPTAA
;
A
#
# COMPACT_ATOMS: atom_id res chain seq x y z
N MET A 1 -0.69 10.35 4.70
CA MET A 1 0.19 11.00 5.70
C MET A 1 1.49 11.49 5.09
N GLY A 2 2.29 10.63 4.42
CA GLY A 2 3.58 11.03 3.86
C GLY A 2 3.52 12.19 2.86
N ALA A 3 2.71 12.06 1.80
CA ALA A 3 2.64 13.09 0.75
C ALA A 3 2.09 14.44 1.25
N VAL A 4 1.06 14.43 2.06
CA VAL A 4 0.34 15.65 2.47
C VAL A 4 0.85 16.20 3.80
N GLY A 5 1.21 15.33 4.76
CA GLY A 5 1.66 15.76 6.08
C GLY A 5 3.17 15.95 6.17
N LEU A 6 3.92 14.85 5.97
CA LEU A 6 5.35 14.88 6.21
C LEU A 6 6.10 15.76 5.21
N ASN A 7 5.82 15.63 3.91
CA ASN A 7 6.48 16.46 2.89
C ASN A 7 6.11 17.95 3.04
N ALA A 8 4.86 18.28 3.44
CA ALA A 8 4.49 19.64 3.73
C ALA A 8 5.21 20.20 4.96
N ALA A 9 5.39 19.39 6.00
CA ALA A 9 6.12 19.79 7.20
C ALA A 9 7.61 20.06 6.91
N THR A 10 8.23 19.30 6.00
CA THR A 10 9.64 19.51 5.65
C THR A 10 9.89 20.88 4.99
N LYS A 11 8.91 21.45 4.31
CA LYS A 11 9.01 22.79 3.69
C LYS A 11 9.16 23.92 4.72
N GLN A 12 8.83 23.65 5.98
CA GLN A 12 8.99 24.64 7.09
C GLN A 12 10.41 24.66 7.66
N ALA A 13 11.29 23.74 7.25
CA ALA A 13 12.69 23.78 7.65
C ALA A 13 13.39 25.03 7.09
N SER A 14 14.31 25.58 7.89
CA SER A 14 14.94 26.89 7.68
C SER A 14 15.76 26.97 6.39
N SER A 15 16.35 25.86 5.96
CA SER A 15 17.14 25.79 4.75
C SER A 15 16.75 24.62 3.85
N ALA A 16 17.03 24.72 2.55
CA ALA A 16 16.80 23.66 1.58
C ALA A 16 17.63 22.39 1.90
N ASN A 17 18.79 22.53 2.54
CA ASN A 17 19.64 21.41 2.95
C ASN A 17 19.06 20.64 4.15
N ASP A 18 18.39 21.33 5.09
CA ASP A 18 17.81 20.72 6.28
C ASP A 18 16.51 19.96 5.96
N ARG A 19 15.87 20.28 4.85
CA ARG A 19 14.60 19.66 4.45
C ARG A 19 14.73 18.17 4.21
N MET A 20 15.83 17.71 3.60
CA MET A 20 16.08 16.30 3.37
C MET A 20 16.29 15.56 4.70
N GLU A 21 17.05 16.13 5.63
CA GLU A 21 17.26 15.56 6.97
C GLU A 21 15.94 15.41 7.73
N VAL A 22 15.12 16.47 7.75
CA VAL A 22 13.78 16.43 8.39
C VAL A 22 12.88 15.36 7.74
N ALA A 23 12.90 15.25 6.41
CA ALA A 23 12.14 14.20 5.70
C ALA A 23 12.62 12.79 6.11
N SER A 24 13.94 12.57 6.09
CA SER A 24 14.56 11.28 6.44
C SER A 24 14.26 10.88 7.88
N ALA A 25 14.38 11.81 8.82
CA ALA A 25 14.06 11.58 10.24
C ALA A 25 12.58 11.24 10.45
N GLY A 26 11.67 11.94 9.76
CA GLY A 26 10.24 11.67 9.81
C GLY A 26 9.89 10.27 9.28
N TRP A 27 10.45 9.90 8.14
CA TRP A 27 10.24 8.58 7.55
C TRP A 27 10.86 7.46 8.38
N ALA A 28 12.02 7.67 8.99
CA ALA A 28 12.64 6.69 9.90
C ALA A 28 11.73 6.38 11.09
N ARG A 29 11.10 7.40 11.70
CA ARG A 29 10.15 7.21 12.80
C ARG A 29 8.84 6.54 12.37
N TRP A 30 8.38 6.77 11.14
CA TRP A 30 7.15 6.18 10.62
C TRP A 30 7.33 4.72 10.17
N THR A 31 8.54 4.33 9.82
CA THR A 31 8.87 2.98 9.32
C THR A 31 8.42 1.84 10.26
N PRO A 32 8.70 1.85 11.58
CA PRO A 32 8.25 0.77 12.47
C PRO A 32 6.73 0.69 12.58
N VAL A 33 6.01 1.81 12.53
CA VAL A 33 4.54 1.83 12.55
C VAL A 33 3.98 1.13 11.29
N ASN A 34 4.53 1.45 10.12
CA ASN A 34 4.18 0.78 8.88
C ASN A 34 4.51 -0.71 8.91
N ALA A 35 5.68 -1.08 9.45
CA ALA A 35 6.11 -2.47 9.54
C ALA A 35 5.14 -3.32 10.37
N VAL A 36 4.68 -2.82 11.52
CA VAL A 36 3.66 -3.48 12.34
C VAL A 36 2.35 -3.66 11.60
N GLY A 37 1.86 -2.62 10.92
CA GLY A 37 0.64 -2.71 10.11
C GLY A 37 0.75 -3.72 8.97
N ILE A 38 1.86 -3.74 8.25
CA ILE A 38 2.14 -4.69 7.17
C ILE A 38 2.21 -6.12 7.73
N ALA A 39 2.92 -6.33 8.85
CA ALA A 39 3.03 -7.64 9.49
C ALA A 39 1.65 -8.17 9.92
N ALA A 40 0.84 -7.36 10.59
CA ALA A 40 -0.52 -7.73 10.99
C ALA A 40 -1.39 -8.11 9.78
N TYR A 41 -1.33 -7.35 8.69
CA TYR A 41 -2.06 -7.65 7.46
C TYR A 41 -1.56 -8.95 6.79
N THR A 42 -0.24 -9.13 6.71
CA THR A 42 0.38 -10.27 6.04
C THR A 42 0.13 -11.59 6.79
N VAL A 43 0.08 -11.55 8.13
CA VAL A 43 -0.25 -12.72 8.95
C VAL A 43 -1.76 -12.96 8.99
N GLY A 44 -2.55 -11.91 9.19
CA GLY A 44 -4.01 -12.00 9.30
C GLY A 44 -4.69 -12.48 8.00
N GLY A 45 -4.17 -12.09 6.84
CA GLY A 45 -4.70 -12.46 5.53
C GLY A 45 -4.76 -13.98 5.30
N PRO A 46 -3.66 -14.73 5.40
CA PRO A 46 -3.63 -16.18 5.31
C PRO A 46 -4.51 -16.88 6.36
N VAL A 47 -4.50 -16.42 7.61
CA VAL A 47 -5.34 -16.97 8.68
C VAL A 47 -6.81 -16.85 8.33
N LEU A 48 -7.27 -15.69 7.88
CA LEU A 48 -8.66 -15.48 7.44
C LEU A 48 -8.99 -16.29 6.19
N THR A 49 -8.06 -16.46 5.26
CA THR A 49 -8.23 -17.29 4.07
C THR A 49 -8.41 -18.74 4.45
N TRP A 50 -7.60 -19.26 5.36
CA TRP A 50 -7.70 -20.61 5.86
C TRP A 50 -9.01 -20.87 6.62
N ALA A 51 -9.41 -19.95 7.51
CA ALA A 51 -10.67 -20.02 8.22
C ALA A 51 -11.90 -20.02 7.28
N ASN A 52 -11.77 -19.41 6.10
CA ASN A 52 -12.85 -19.32 5.08
C ASN A 52 -12.69 -20.34 3.93
N LYS A 53 -11.81 -21.35 4.04
CA LYS A 53 -11.53 -22.31 2.96
C LYS A 53 -12.78 -23.01 2.39
N GLY A 54 -13.75 -23.35 3.24
CA GLY A 54 -15.01 -23.95 2.81
C GLY A 54 -15.81 -23.03 1.88
N ARG A 55 -15.80 -21.72 2.11
CA ARG A 55 -16.47 -20.74 1.26
C ARG A 55 -15.74 -20.50 -0.05
N LEU A 56 -14.40 -20.51 -0.02
CA LEU A 56 -13.57 -20.45 -1.23
C LEU A 56 -13.91 -21.59 -2.20
N ALA A 57 -14.11 -22.80 -1.67
CA ALA A 57 -14.52 -23.97 -2.45
C ALA A 57 -15.99 -23.93 -2.88
N ALA A 58 -16.87 -23.32 -2.05
CA ALA A 58 -18.32 -23.41 -2.22
C ALA A 58 -18.95 -22.25 -3.02
N GLN A 59 -18.38 -21.06 -3.05
CA GLN A 59 -18.98 -19.88 -3.68
C GLN A 59 -18.22 -19.44 -4.94
N SER A 60 -18.91 -19.44 -6.08
CA SER A 60 -18.36 -18.86 -7.32
C SER A 60 -18.10 -17.36 -7.12
N GLY A 61 -16.92 -16.91 -7.54
CA GLY A 61 -16.50 -15.49 -7.41
C GLY A 61 -15.66 -15.17 -6.17
N VAL A 62 -15.81 -15.89 -5.04
CA VAL A 62 -14.96 -15.69 -3.85
C VAL A 62 -13.50 -15.99 -4.17
N GLY A 63 -13.22 -17.07 -4.91
CA GLY A 63 -11.88 -17.42 -5.37
C GLY A 63 -11.24 -16.31 -6.24
N ARG A 64 -11.98 -15.77 -7.21
CA ARG A 64 -11.50 -14.67 -8.07
C ARG A 64 -11.20 -13.40 -7.27
N ALA A 65 -12.08 -13.02 -6.34
CA ALA A 65 -11.87 -11.87 -5.47
C ALA A 65 -10.65 -12.06 -4.57
N THR A 66 -10.45 -13.26 -4.02
CA THR A 66 -9.26 -13.60 -3.22
C THR A 66 -7.98 -13.52 -4.07
N MET A 67 -7.98 -14.04 -5.30
CA MET A 67 -6.84 -13.94 -6.20
C MET A 67 -6.52 -12.47 -6.55
N ALA A 68 -7.53 -11.67 -6.89
CA ALA A 68 -7.36 -10.25 -7.16
C ALA A 68 -6.79 -9.50 -5.94
N LYS A 69 -7.33 -9.77 -4.76
CA LYS A 69 -6.83 -9.20 -3.49
C LYS A 69 -5.36 -9.55 -3.27
N ASN A 70 -4.99 -10.82 -3.44
CA ASN A 70 -3.61 -11.27 -3.24
C ASN A 70 -2.66 -10.63 -4.26
N ALA A 71 -3.05 -10.53 -5.53
CA ALA A 71 -2.26 -9.87 -6.56
C ALA A 71 -2.01 -8.39 -6.23
N VAL A 72 -3.06 -7.64 -5.87
CA VAL A 72 -2.93 -6.23 -5.46
C VAL A 72 -2.06 -6.10 -4.19
N THR A 73 -2.20 -7.03 -3.23
CA THR A 73 -1.36 -7.07 -2.03
C THR A 73 0.12 -7.23 -2.38
N LEU A 74 0.46 -8.18 -3.25
CA LEU A 74 1.85 -8.42 -3.65
C LEU A 74 2.45 -7.19 -4.34
N VAL A 75 1.70 -6.55 -5.24
CA VAL A 75 2.15 -5.30 -5.90
C VAL A 75 2.35 -4.18 -4.88
N ALA A 76 1.42 -4.02 -3.93
CA ALA A 76 1.54 -3.00 -2.88
C ALA A 76 2.76 -3.25 -1.97
N LEU A 77 3.03 -4.50 -1.60
CA LEU A 77 4.20 -4.89 -0.80
C LEU A 77 5.50 -4.63 -1.57
N ALA A 78 5.56 -5.00 -2.86
CA ALA A 78 6.72 -4.74 -3.70
C ALA A 78 6.99 -3.24 -3.85
N ALA A 79 5.94 -2.43 -4.11
CA ALA A 79 6.05 -0.97 -4.19
C ALA A 79 6.52 -0.36 -2.86
N THR A 80 6.02 -0.86 -1.73
CA THR A 80 6.42 -0.41 -0.40
C THR A 80 7.88 -0.76 -0.10
N GLY A 81 8.29 -1.99 -0.39
CA GLY A 81 9.68 -2.43 -0.24
C GLY A 81 10.63 -1.61 -1.12
N TYR A 82 10.26 -1.38 -2.37
CA TYR A 82 11.04 -0.55 -3.29
C TYR A 82 11.14 0.91 -2.81
N SER A 83 10.04 1.50 -2.35
CA SER A 83 10.07 2.86 -1.79
C SER A 83 10.98 2.95 -0.56
N ARG A 84 11.04 1.89 0.26
CA ARG A 84 11.95 1.83 1.41
C ARG A 84 13.43 1.81 0.98
N VAL A 85 13.77 1.02 -0.04
CA VAL A 85 15.13 0.99 -0.60
C VAL A 85 15.53 2.36 -1.14
N LEU A 86 14.64 3.00 -1.89
CA LEU A 86 14.88 4.36 -2.41
C LEU A 86 15.06 5.38 -1.29
N GLY A 87 14.21 5.31 -0.24
CA GLY A 87 14.32 6.16 0.94
C GLY A 87 15.65 5.99 1.67
N GLN A 88 16.14 4.76 1.80
CA GLN A 88 17.46 4.50 2.39
C GLN A 88 18.60 5.12 1.56
N ARG A 89 18.53 5.01 0.24
CA ARG A 89 19.52 5.66 -0.63
C ARG A 89 19.52 7.19 -0.51
N LEU A 90 18.37 7.81 -0.25
CA LEU A 90 18.31 9.24 0.00
C LEU A 90 18.98 9.66 1.31
N MET A 91 19.01 8.79 2.34
CA MET A 91 19.67 9.08 3.61
C MET A 91 21.18 9.28 3.44
N ASP A 92 21.78 8.66 2.41
CA ASP A 92 23.20 8.87 2.08
C ASP A 92 23.46 10.30 1.52
N HIS A 93 22.39 11.05 1.21
CA HIS A 93 22.40 12.38 0.59
C HIS A 93 21.69 13.44 1.46
N GLU A 94 21.74 13.34 2.79
CA GLU A 94 20.96 14.18 3.72
C GLU A 94 21.21 15.71 3.59
N LYS A 95 22.37 16.10 3.14
CA LYS A 95 22.77 17.53 3.00
C LYS A 95 22.56 18.11 1.60
N VAL A 96 21.76 17.45 0.76
CA VAL A 96 21.49 17.91 -0.59
C VAL A 96 20.29 18.87 -0.59
N PRO A 97 20.37 20.02 -1.31
CA PRO A 97 19.27 20.98 -1.37
C PRO A 97 18.06 20.37 -2.11
N VAL A 98 16.88 20.45 -1.45
CA VAL A 98 15.62 19.95 -2.00
C VAL A 98 14.46 20.89 -1.60
N GLU A 99 13.34 20.81 -2.33
CA GLU A 99 12.11 21.49 -1.92
C GLU A 99 11.39 20.71 -0.81
N ASP A 100 11.29 19.40 -0.97
CA ASP A 100 10.78 18.47 0.04
C ASP A 100 11.36 17.06 -0.22
N GLY A 101 10.93 16.06 0.57
CA GLY A 101 11.43 14.68 0.46
C GLY A 101 11.27 14.01 -0.91
N THR A 102 10.43 14.56 -1.80
CA THR A 102 10.14 14.00 -3.13
C THR A 102 10.18 15.01 -4.26
N THR A 103 10.54 16.26 -3.97
CA THR A 103 10.57 17.35 -4.96
C THR A 103 11.97 17.96 -4.99
N PRO A 104 12.71 17.83 -6.12
CA PRO A 104 14.03 18.41 -6.28
C PRO A 104 13.95 19.92 -6.52
N VAL A 105 15.08 20.63 -6.27
CA VAL A 105 15.34 21.99 -6.75
C VAL A 105 16.34 21.97 -7.91
N ALA A 106 16.66 23.15 -8.47
CA ALA A 106 17.59 23.26 -9.61
C ALA A 106 18.94 22.59 -9.33
N ASP A 107 19.49 22.83 -8.14
CA ASP A 107 20.83 22.38 -7.72
C ASP A 107 20.84 20.95 -7.12
N THR A 108 19.71 20.24 -7.09
CA THR A 108 19.67 18.84 -6.65
C THR A 108 20.44 17.95 -7.63
N PRO A 109 21.34 17.07 -7.19
CA PRO A 109 22.06 16.14 -8.05
C PRO A 109 21.15 15.25 -8.89
N PRO A 110 21.56 14.84 -10.11
CA PRO A 110 20.70 14.07 -11.03
C PRO A 110 20.24 12.71 -10.50
N ASP A 111 21.08 12.02 -9.74
CA ASP A 111 20.79 10.74 -9.09
C ASP A 111 19.71 10.90 -8.02
N VAL A 112 19.84 11.92 -7.17
CA VAL A 112 18.83 12.28 -6.16
C VAL A 112 17.51 12.69 -6.82
N LYS A 113 17.54 13.51 -7.89
CA LYS A 113 16.34 13.86 -8.68
C LYS A 113 15.60 12.62 -9.15
N LYS A 114 16.31 11.64 -9.71
CA LYS A 114 15.71 10.40 -10.19
C LYS A 114 15.05 9.60 -9.06
N ILE A 115 15.70 9.47 -7.91
CA ILE A 115 15.14 8.78 -6.75
C ILE A 115 13.89 9.50 -6.25
N GLN A 116 13.92 10.83 -6.13
CA GLN A 116 12.78 11.63 -5.68
C GLN A 116 11.57 11.52 -6.62
N GLN A 117 11.80 11.51 -7.95
CA GLN A 117 10.72 11.30 -8.94
C GLN A 117 10.06 9.93 -8.78
N GLN A 118 10.84 8.88 -8.56
CA GLN A 118 10.31 7.54 -8.32
C GLN A 118 9.52 7.49 -7.01
N LEU A 119 10.03 8.08 -5.93
CA LEU A 119 9.33 8.18 -4.65
C LEU A 119 8.04 8.98 -4.77
N LYS A 120 8.04 10.05 -5.57
CA LYS A 120 6.84 10.85 -5.83
C LYS A 120 5.73 10.02 -6.48
N VAL A 121 6.05 9.15 -7.42
CA VAL A 121 5.07 8.23 -8.01
C VAL A 121 4.59 7.21 -6.97
N LEU A 122 5.51 6.59 -6.23
CA LEU A 122 5.18 5.55 -5.26
C LEU A 122 4.32 6.06 -4.11
N GLN A 123 4.49 7.30 -3.67
CA GLN A 123 3.69 7.89 -2.59
C GLN A 123 2.20 8.07 -2.95
N TYR A 124 1.84 8.06 -4.23
CA TYR A 124 0.46 8.03 -4.70
C TYR A 124 0.01 6.61 -5.08
N ALA A 125 0.89 5.83 -5.69
CA ALA A 125 0.60 4.46 -6.08
C ALA A 125 0.27 3.56 -4.87
N ILE A 126 1.04 3.67 -3.77
CA ILE A 126 0.81 2.86 -2.57
C ILE A 126 -0.57 3.10 -1.95
N PRO A 127 -1.00 4.34 -1.66
CA PRO A 127 -2.37 4.60 -1.19
C PRO A 127 -3.46 4.15 -2.17
N ALA A 128 -3.24 4.26 -3.47
CA ALA A 128 -4.18 3.77 -4.48
C ALA A 128 -4.38 2.25 -4.39
N HIS A 129 -3.29 1.48 -4.22
CA HIS A 129 -3.38 0.04 -4.00
C HIS A 129 -4.09 -0.31 -2.68
N VAL A 130 -3.82 0.44 -1.60
CA VAL A 130 -4.52 0.27 -0.33
C VAL A 130 -6.02 0.56 -0.49
N GLY A 131 -6.39 1.62 -1.21
CA GLY A 131 -7.78 1.92 -1.56
C GLY A 131 -8.46 0.79 -2.33
N ALA A 132 -7.76 0.22 -3.33
CA ALA A 132 -8.25 -0.94 -4.07
C ALA A 132 -8.44 -2.17 -3.15
N LEU A 133 -7.52 -2.43 -2.22
CA LEU A 133 -7.65 -3.51 -1.24
C LEU A 133 -8.85 -3.32 -0.32
N ILE A 134 -9.13 -2.09 0.11
CA ILE A 134 -10.31 -1.75 0.92
C ILE A 134 -11.58 -2.03 0.11
N ALA A 135 -11.65 -1.56 -1.14
CA ALA A 135 -12.80 -1.79 -2.03
C ALA A 135 -13.06 -3.29 -2.27
N ILE A 136 -12.01 -4.05 -2.62
CA ILE A 136 -12.12 -5.51 -2.80
C ILE A 136 -12.60 -6.17 -1.49
N SER A 137 -12.05 -5.76 -0.35
CA SER A 137 -12.44 -6.33 0.95
C SER A 137 -13.89 -6.01 1.31
N ALA A 138 -14.39 -4.81 0.98
CA ALA A 138 -15.78 -4.43 1.16
C ALA A 138 -16.72 -5.30 0.31
N VAL A 139 -16.39 -5.50 -0.99
CA VAL A 139 -17.14 -6.40 -1.88
C VAL A 139 -17.13 -7.85 -1.34
N MET A 140 -15.99 -8.34 -0.87
CA MET A 140 -15.90 -9.66 -0.27
C MET A 140 -16.72 -9.77 1.02
N GLY A 141 -16.78 -8.70 1.83
CA GLY A 141 -17.63 -8.62 3.02
C GLY A 141 -19.11 -8.70 2.66
N GLU A 142 -19.55 -8.00 1.62
CA GLU A 142 -20.92 -8.04 1.12
C GLU A 142 -21.33 -9.45 0.67
N GLN A 143 -20.43 -10.19 0.03
CA GLN A 143 -20.66 -11.59 -0.35
C GLN A 143 -20.83 -12.53 0.87
N GLN A 144 -20.51 -12.06 2.08
CA GLN A 144 -20.64 -12.82 3.32
C GLN A 144 -22.03 -12.66 3.96
N ARG A 145 -22.88 -11.78 3.48
CA ARG A 145 -24.24 -11.63 4.01
C ARG A 145 -25.02 -12.92 3.86
N THR A 146 -25.78 -13.28 4.90
CA THR A 146 -26.54 -14.54 4.98
C THR A 146 -27.45 -14.76 3.77
N ALA A 147 -28.07 -13.69 3.26
CA ALA A 147 -28.91 -13.73 2.06
C ALA A 147 -28.13 -14.12 0.79
N GLN A 148 -26.88 -13.69 0.65
CA GLN A 148 -26.05 -14.05 -0.51
C GLN A 148 -25.53 -15.47 -0.40
N VAL A 149 -25.21 -15.92 0.80
CA VAL A 149 -24.81 -17.33 1.06
C VAL A 149 -25.98 -18.26 0.75
N ALA A 150 -27.18 -17.95 1.23
CA ALA A 150 -28.40 -18.74 0.96
C ALA A 150 -28.70 -18.83 -0.55
N ARG A 151 -28.62 -17.70 -1.29
CA ARG A 151 -28.79 -17.67 -2.75
C ARG A 151 -27.77 -18.54 -3.47
N GLY A 152 -26.50 -18.53 -3.03
CA GLY A 152 -25.44 -19.36 -3.60
C GLY A 152 -25.70 -20.85 -3.41
N VAL A 153 -26.21 -21.27 -2.25
CA VAL A 153 -26.59 -22.65 -1.97
C VAL A 153 -27.79 -23.08 -2.80
N VAL A 154 -28.86 -22.27 -2.83
CA VAL A 154 -30.08 -22.56 -3.61
C VAL A 154 -29.73 -22.71 -5.11
N ARG A 155 -28.92 -21.82 -5.66
CA ARG A 155 -28.51 -21.86 -7.08
C ARG A 155 -27.73 -23.15 -7.47
N ARG A 156 -27.08 -23.78 -6.51
CA ARG A 156 -26.37 -25.06 -6.73
C ARG A 156 -27.29 -26.27 -6.62
N LEU A 157 -28.30 -26.18 -5.76
CA LEU A 157 -29.27 -27.26 -5.56
C LEU A 157 -30.33 -27.33 -6.66
N LEU A 158 -30.57 -26.21 -7.35
CA LEU A 158 -31.45 -26.11 -8.51
C LEU A 158 -30.61 -25.99 -9.79
N PRO A 159 -30.20 -27.10 -10.44
CA PRO A 159 -29.58 -27.03 -11.74
C PRO A 159 -30.56 -26.36 -12.68
N THR A 160 -30.13 -25.24 -13.30
CA THR A 160 -30.87 -24.58 -14.39
C THR A 160 -31.12 -25.65 -15.48
N ALA A 161 -32.39 -26.02 -15.67
CA ALA A 161 -32.80 -26.75 -16.85
C ALA A 161 -32.32 -25.95 -18.07
N ALA A 162 -31.46 -26.57 -18.87
CA ALA A 162 -30.98 -26.06 -20.14
C ALA A 162 -32.12 -26.05 -21.17
#